data_d41a870594f4cd40aea6057ab6a6bb8a
#
_entry.id   d41a870594f4cd40aea6057ab6a6bb8a
#
_cell.length_a   1.000
_cell.length_b   1.000
_cell.length_c   1.000
_cell.angle_alpha   90.00
_cell.angle_beta   90.00
_cell.angle_gamma   90.00
#
_symmetry.space_group_name_H-M   'P 1'
#
loop_
_entity.id
_entity.type
_entity.pdbx_description
1 polymer ?
#
loop_
_entity_poly.entity_id
_entity_poly.type
_entity_poly.pdbx_seq_one_letter_code
_entity_poly.pdbx_strand_id
1 'polypeptide(L)'
;MILRLDEDDAPYYIHFSKDTIKRAAYRFLKNNMTHNHTLQHDEQIKGLYVVESWIVSDPANDKSASLGLEVPKGTWMVAIKVDNEDIWNKQIKTGEVKGFSIEAYFDEKLRAINKDVLISKAVQAAKEII
;
A
#
# COMPACT_ATOMS: atom_id res chain seq x y z
N MET A 1 1.10 8.65 -0.41
CA MET A 1 1.56 9.59 -1.45
C MET A 1 2.99 9.20 -1.80
N ILE A 2 3.28 8.96 -3.07
CA ILE A 2 4.60 8.51 -3.55
C ILE A 2 5.22 9.67 -4.34
N LEU A 3 6.43 10.08 -3.99
CA LEU A 3 7.19 11.09 -4.71
C LEU A 3 7.84 10.47 -5.95
N ARG A 4 7.71 11.13 -7.08
CA ARG A 4 8.38 10.81 -8.36
C ARG A 4 9.04 12.06 -8.91
N LEU A 5 9.98 11.88 -9.82
CA LEU A 5 10.56 12.96 -10.63
C LEU A 5 10.11 12.75 -12.07
N ASP A 6 9.76 13.83 -12.76
CA ASP A 6 9.46 13.81 -14.19
C ASP A 6 10.75 13.89 -15.04
N GLU A 7 10.61 14.02 -16.37
CA GLU A 7 11.73 14.09 -17.31
C GLU A 7 12.62 15.34 -17.12
N ASP A 8 12.10 16.38 -16.46
CA ASP A 8 12.82 17.62 -16.15
C ASP A 8 13.32 17.66 -14.69
N ASP A 9 13.37 16.52 -14.00
CA ASP A 9 13.71 16.38 -12.58
C ASP A 9 12.77 17.16 -11.62
N ALA A 10 11.59 17.55 -12.08
CA ALA A 10 10.60 18.22 -11.25
C ALA A 10 9.83 17.21 -10.40
N PRO A 11 9.68 17.45 -9.09
CA PRO A 11 9.00 16.51 -8.20
C PRO A 11 7.48 16.54 -8.40
N TYR A 12 6.86 15.36 -8.50
CA TYR A 12 5.42 15.21 -8.48
C TYR A 12 5.00 14.07 -7.53
N TYR A 13 3.75 14.10 -7.08
CA TYR A 13 3.23 13.10 -6.17
C TYR A 13 2.18 12.23 -6.84
N ILE A 14 2.34 10.91 -6.69
CA ILE A 14 1.31 9.96 -7.08
C ILE A 14 0.33 9.78 -5.92
N HIS A 15 -0.94 9.93 -6.23
CA HIS A 15 -2.06 9.71 -5.32
C HIS A 15 -3.05 8.72 -5.94
N PHE A 16 -3.36 7.66 -5.21
CA PHE A 16 -4.39 6.71 -5.59
C PHE A 16 -5.74 7.11 -5.00
N SER A 17 -6.75 7.25 -5.86
CA SER A 17 -8.12 7.45 -5.39
C SER A 17 -8.64 6.19 -4.68
N LYS A 18 -9.60 6.35 -3.77
CA LYS A 18 -10.25 5.21 -3.09
C LYS A 18 -10.86 4.22 -4.08
N ASP A 19 -11.42 4.72 -5.18
CA ASP A 19 -11.98 3.90 -6.25
C ASP A 19 -10.88 3.11 -7.00
N THR A 20 -9.73 3.73 -7.27
CA THR A 20 -8.58 3.04 -7.87
C THR A 20 -8.06 1.93 -6.97
N ILE A 21 -7.92 2.19 -5.67
CA ILE A 21 -7.50 1.21 -4.68
C ILE A 21 -8.49 0.03 -4.64
N LYS A 22 -9.78 0.31 -4.57
CA LYS A 22 -10.83 -0.72 -4.57
C LYS A 22 -10.80 -1.58 -5.83
N ARG A 23 -10.65 -0.96 -7.00
CA ARG A 23 -10.53 -1.69 -8.27
C ARG A 23 -9.27 -2.55 -8.33
N ALA A 24 -8.14 -2.06 -7.82
CA ALA A 24 -6.90 -2.83 -7.73
C ALA A 24 -7.07 -4.07 -6.83
N ALA A 25 -7.68 -3.91 -5.65
CA ALA A 25 -7.99 -5.01 -4.75
C ALA A 25 -8.90 -6.07 -5.39
N TYR A 26 -9.94 -5.65 -6.11
CA TYR A 26 -10.85 -6.56 -6.79
C TYR A 26 -10.19 -7.29 -7.96
N ARG A 27 -9.34 -6.60 -8.74
CA ARG A 27 -8.56 -7.22 -9.81
C ARG A 27 -7.58 -8.26 -9.29
N PHE A 28 -6.93 -7.96 -8.18
CA PHE A 28 -6.02 -8.88 -7.52
C PHE A 28 -6.70 -10.22 -7.20
N LEU A 29 -7.88 -10.18 -6.58
CA LEU A 29 -8.67 -11.38 -6.28
C LEU A 29 -9.21 -12.04 -7.56
N LYS A 30 -9.79 -11.26 -8.47
CA LYS A 30 -10.36 -11.77 -9.74
C LYS A 30 -9.32 -12.52 -10.57
N ASN A 31 -8.07 -12.07 -10.56
CA ASN A 31 -6.98 -12.66 -11.34
C ASN A 31 -6.23 -13.76 -10.58
N ASN A 32 -6.75 -14.23 -9.45
CA ASN A 32 -6.14 -15.29 -8.62
C ASN A 32 -4.71 -14.99 -8.18
N MET A 33 -4.39 -13.71 -7.89
CA MET A 33 -3.05 -13.26 -7.52
C MET A 33 -2.67 -13.55 -6.06
N THR A 34 -3.51 -14.26 -5.31
CA THR A 34 -3.34 -14.50 -3.87
C THR A 34 -2.05 -15.25 -3.50
N HIS A 35 -1.43 -15.93 -4.45
CA HIS A 35 -0.15 -16.63 -4.28
C HIS A 35 1.03 -15.95 -4.99
N ASN A 36 0.80 -14.79 -5.60
CA ASN A 36 1.82 -14.08 -6.37
C ASN A 36 2.57 -13.09 -5.48
N HIS A 37 3.60 -13.59 -4.80
CA HIS A 37 4.43 -12.81 -3.89
C HIS A 37 5.88 -12.82 -4.33
N THR A 38 6.55 -11.67 -4.19
CA THR A 38 7.98 -11.52 -4.42
C THR A 38 8.65 -10.98 -3.15
N LEU A 39 9.92 -11.33 -2.95
CA LEU A 39 10.76 -10.72 -1.93
C LEU A 39 11.51 -9.55 -2.55
N GLN A 40 11.38 -8.36 -1.97
CA GLN A 40 12.05 -7.14 -2.44
C GLN A 40 11.81 -6.80 -3.94
N HIS A 41 10.67 -7.24 -4.50
CA HIS A 41 10.31 -7.09 -5.92
C HIS A 41 11.23 -7.83 -6.92
N ASP A 42 12.02 -8.77 -6.47
CA ASP A 42 13.00 -9.46 -7.29
C ASP A 42 12.71 -10.97 -7.40
N GLU A 43 12.72 -11.69 -6.31
CA GLU A 43 12.56 -13.14 -6.28
C GLU A 43 11.14 -13.58 -5.94
N GLN A 44 10.57 -14.46 -6.77
CA GLN A 44 9.26 -15.06 -6.47
C GLN A 44 9.38 -16.07 -5.32
N ILE A 45 8.59 -15.89 -4.28
CA ILE A 45 8.55 -16.77 -3.13
C ILE A 45 7.28 -17.61 -3.08
N LYS A 46 7.43 -18.85 -2.61
CA LYS A 46 6.32 -19.80 -2.42
C LYS A 46 5.96 -19.92 -0.93
N GLY A 47 4.77 -20.40 -0.65
CA GLY A 47 4.29 -20.62 0.71
C GLY A 47 3.78 -19.36 1.40
N LEU A 48 3.53 -18.28 0.62
CA LEU A 48 2.81 -17.10 1.07
C LEU A 48 1.52 -16.98 0.29
N TYR A 49 0.43 -16.68 0.96
CA TYR A 49 -0.85 -16.45 0.29
C TYR A 49 -1.77 -15.55 1.11
N VAL A 50 -2.55 -14.76 0.40
CA VAL A 50 -3.57 -13.89 0.99
C VAL A 50 -4.73 -14.73 1.47
N VAL A 51 -5.03 -14.68 2.76
CA VAL A 51 -6.16 -15.37 3.39
C VAL A 51 -7.35 -14.45 3.61
N GLU A 52 -7.11 -13.15 3.70
CA GLU A 52 -8.16 -12.15 3.84
C GLU A 52 -7.79 -10.89 3.07
N SER A 53 -8.81 -10.25 2.51
CA SER A 53 -8.67 -8.99 1.78
C SER A 53 -9.93 -8.16 1.98
N TRP A 54 -9.80 -6.92 2.45
CA TRP A 54 -10.93 -6.01 2.65
C TRP A 54 -10.56 -4.56 2.40
N ILE A 55 -11.57 -3.75 2.12
CA ILE A 55 -11.45 -2.30 2.05
C ILE A 55 -12.04 -1.72 3.33
N VAL A 56 -11.28 -0.91 4.03
CA VAL A 56 -11.73 -0.26 5.26
C VAL A 56 -12.94 0.61 4.97
N SER A 57 -14.08 0.24 5.54
CA SER A 57 -15.35 0.95 5.38
C SER A 57 -15.71 1.81 6.59
N ASP A 58 -15.36 1.34 7.77
CA ASP A 58 -15.55 2.02 9.05
C ASP A 58 -14.27 1.91 9.90
N PRO A 59 -13.39 2.94 9.86
CA PRO A 59 -12.13 2.91 10.58
C PRO A 59 -12.24 2.68 12.08
N ALA A 60 -13.38 2.98 12.68
CA ALA A 60 -13.59 2.84 14.13
C ALA A 60 -14.09 1.45 14.54
N ASN A 61 -14.78 0.73 13.64
CA ASN A 61 -15.51 -0.48 14.02
C ASN A 61 -15.24 -1.70 13.14
N ASP A 62 -14.44 -1.58 12.07
CA ASP A 62 -14.14 -2.74 11.23
C ASP A 62 -12.98 -3.60 11.79
N LYS A 63 -12.61 -4.64 11.07
CA LYS A 63 -11.54 -5.56 11.47
C LYS A 63 -10.21 -4.85 11.75
N SER A 64 -9.88 -3.78 11.01
CA SER A 64 -8.65 -3.02 11.22
C SER A 64 -8.61 -2.42 12.62
N ALA A 65 -9.71 -1.85 13.08
CA ALA A 65 -9.84 -1.32 14.45
C ALA A 65 -9.68 -2.42 15.51
N SER A 66 -10.28 -3.60 15.28
CA SER A 66 -10.16 -4.74 16.20
C SER A 66 -8.72 -5.25 16.34
N LEU A 67 -7.89 -5.03 15.34
CA LEU A 67 -6.46 -5.34 15.34
C LEU A 67 -5.58 -4.20 15.90
N GLY A 68 -6.18 -3.11 16.35
CA GLY A 68 -5.45 -1.94 16.85
C GLY A 68 -4.78 -1.10 15.76
N LEU A 69 -5.23 -1.21 14.51
CA LEU A 69 -4.69 -0.50 13.38
C LEU A 69 -5.51 0.76 13.08
N GLU A 70 -4.87 1.91 13.15
CA GLU A 70 -5.46 3.20 12.78
C GLU A 70 -5.20 3.49 11.30
N VAL A 71 -6.17 3.16 10.46
CA VAL A 71 -6.06 3.31 9.01
C VAL A 71 -7.26 4.08 8.45
N PRO A 72 -7.08 4.92 7.43
CA PRO A 72 -8.18 5.72 6.88
C PRO A 72 -9.16 4.86 6.08
N LYS A 73 -10.41 5.34 6.01
CA LYS A 73 -11.44 4.76 5.14
C LYS A 73 -10.99 4.69 3.68
N GLY A 74 -11.16 3.53 3.06
CA GLY A 74 -10.75 3.25 1.70
C GLY A 74 -9.35 2.61 1.60
N THR A 75 -8.68 2.36 2.72
CA THR A 75 -7.44 1.57 2.76
C THR A 75 -7.72 0.12 2.35
N TRP A 76 -6.88 -0.43 1.50
CA TRP A 76 -6.90 -1.86 1.19
C TRP A 76 -6.02 -2.61 2.19
N MET A 77 -6.63 -3.53 2.91
CA MET A 77 -6.00 -4.38 3.92
C MET A 77 -5.96 -5.82 3.42
N VAL A 78 -4.87 -6.50 3.72
CA VAL A 78 -4.70 -7.93 3.46
C VAL A 78 -4.13 -8.64 4.69
N ALA A 79 -4.54 -9.88 4.90
CA ALA A 79 -3.86 -10.80 5.80
C ALA A 79 -3.16 -11.88 4.97
N ILE A 80 -1.89 -12.09 5.22
CA ILE A 80 -1.06 -13.06 4.49
C ILE A 80 -0.68 -14.17 5.46
N LYS A 81 -0.96 -15.41 5.07
CA LYS A 81 -0.45 -16.61 5.73
C LYS A 81 0.94 -16.93 5.20
N VAL A 82 1.86 -17.20 6.08
CA VAL A 82 3.24 -17.59 5.76
C VAL A 82 3.45 -19.03 6.19
N ASP A 83 3.42 -19.96 5.22
CA ASP A 83 3.71 -21.41 5.43
C ASP A 83 5.16 -21.74 5.05
N ASN A 84 5.98 -20.73 4.78
CA ASN A 84 7.40 -20.85 4.47
C ASN A 84 8.22 -20.54 5.73
N GLU A 85 8.74 -21.57 6.39
CA GLU A 85 9.51 -21.43 7.64
C GLU A 85 10.78 -20.61 7.48
N ASP A 86 11.46 -20.70 6.35
CA ASP A 86 12.66 -19.90 6.07
C ASP A 86 12.34 -18.41 6.01
N ILE A 87 11.31 -18.04 5.26
CA ILE A 87 10.84 -16.66 5.19
C ILE A 87 10.37 -16.17 6.55
N TRP A 88 9.61 -16.97 7.27
CA TRP A 88 9.14 -16.61 8.61
C TRP A 88 10.31 -16.33 9.57
N ASN A 89 11.26 -17.26 9.67
CA ASN A 89 12.35 -17.16 10.62
C ASN A 89 13.41 -16.12 10.25
N LYS A 90 13.74 -16.01 8.96
CA LYS A 90 14.85 -15.17 8.48
C LYS A 90 14.42 -13.74 8.14
N GLN A 91 13.17 -13.53 7.69
CA GLN A 91 12.74 -12.26 7.14
C GLN A 91 11.69 -11.56 8.03
N ILE A 92 10.68 -12.31 8.49
CA ILE A 92 9.54 -11.71 9.20
C ILE A 92 9.81 -11.62 10.69
N LYS A 93 10.19 -12.72 11.34
CA LYS A 93 10.46 -12.75 12.77
C LYS A 93 11.63 -11.87 13.20
N THR A 94 12.62 -11.71 12.34
CA THR A 94 13.76 -10.81 12.56
C THR A 94 13.42 -9.33 12.37
N GLY A 95 12.29 -9.03 11.73
CA GLY A 95 11.88 -7.68 11.39
C GLY A 95 12.62 -7.09 10.17
N GLU A 96 13.28 -7.92 9.37
CA GLU A 96 13.90 -7.49 8.12
C GLU A 96 12.84 -7.04 7.11
N VAL A 97 11.75 -7.79 6.96
CA VAL A 97 10.56 -7.40 6.21
C VAL A 97 9.48 -6.90 7.18
N LYS A 98 9.08 -5.63 7.01
CA LYS A 98 8.15 -4.95 7.92
C LYS A 98 6.82 -4.56 7.28
N GLY A 99 6.64 -4.78 5.98
CA GLY A 99 5.45 -4.35 5.28
C GLY A 99 5.32 -4.97 3.90
N PHE A 100 4.27 -4.56 3.20
CA PHE A 100 3.93 -5.01 1.86
C PHE A 100 4.01 -3.86 0.88
N SER A 101 4.41 -4.16 -0.34
CA SER A 101 4.33 -3.27 -1.48
C SER A 101 3.58 -3.95 -2.61
N ILE A 102 2.96 -3.16 -3.48
CA ILE A 102 2.28 -3.68 -4.67
C ILE A 102 3.09 -3.36 -5.91
N GLU A 103 3.10 -4.31 -6.85
CA GLU A 103 3.58 -4.11 -8.20
C GLU A 103 2.39 -4.13 -9.16
N ALA A 104 2.19 -3.04 -9.91
CA ALA A 104 1.13 -2.94 -10.87
C ALA A 104 1.43 -1.83 -11.89
N TYR A 105 0.78 -1.92 -13.06
CA TYR A 105 0.77 -0.85 -14.04
C TYR A 105 -0.48 0.01 -13.83
N PHE A 106 -0.28 1.31 -13.67
CA PHE A 106 -1.34 2.30 -13.51
C PHE A 106 -1.19 3.38 -14.57
N ASP A 107 -2.32 3.78 -15.16
CA ASP A 107 -2.36 4.98 -16.01
C ASP A 107 -2.37 6.23 -15.12
N GLU A 108 -1.36 7.05 -15.24
CA GLU A 108 -1.25 8.31 -14.52
C GLU A 108 -2.06 9.40 -15.22
N LYS A 109 -2.87 10.13 -14.46
CA LYS A 109 -3.60 11.30 -14.94
C LYS A 109 -3.13 12.52 -14.17
N LEU A 110 -2.61 13.51 -14.90
CA LEU A 110 -2.29 14.80 -14.31
C LEU A 110 -3.56 15.46 -13.78
N ARG A 111 -3.54 15.81 -12.50
CA ARG A 111 -4.52 16.70 -11.89
C ARG A 111 -3.81 18.01 -11.57
N ALA A 112 -4.34 19.12 -12.07
CA ALA A 112 -3.95 20.43 -11.58
C ALA A 112 -4.30 20.50 -10.08
N ILE A 113 -3.29 20.54 -9.23
CA ILE A 113 -3.47 20.76 -7.80
C ILE A 113 -3.30 22.26 -7.59
N ASN A 114 -4.25 22.90 -6.91
CA ASN A 114 -4.11 24.29 -6.51
C ASN A 114 -2.82 24.41 -5.66
N LYS A 115 -1.89 25.27 -6.11
CA LYS A 115 -0.58 25.48 -5.44
C LYS A 115 -0.73 25.82 -3.96
N ASP A 116 -1.80 26.52 -3.59
CA ASP A 116 -2.07 26.92 -2.20
C ASP A 116 -2.35 25.71 -1.28
N VAL A 117 -2.98 24.65 -1.81
CA VAL A 117 -3.23 23.40 -1.07
C VAL A 117 -1.93 22.61 -0.89
N LEU A 118 -1.04 22.62 -1.88
CA LEU A 118 0.27 21.97 -1.78
C LEU A 118 1.17 22.65 -0.74
N ILE A 119 1.22 23.97 -0.75
CA ILE A 119 2.01 24.76 0.21
C ILE A 119 1.49 24.52 1.63
N SER A 120 0.17 24.54 1.85
CA SER A 120 -0.41 24.30 3.17
C SER A 120 -0.10 22.89 3.69
N LYS A 121 -0.17 21.87 2.85
CA LYS A 121 0.18 20.49 3.22
C LYS A 121 1.68 20.30 3.46
N ALA A 122 2.53 20.92 2.67
CA ALA A 122 3.97 20.89 2.87
C ALA A 122 4.40 21.59 4.17
N VAL A 123 3.77 22.72 4.50
CA VAL A 123 3.98 23.43 5.77
C VAL A 123 3.48 22.61 6.95
N GLN A 124 2.34 21.92 6.84
CA GLN A 124 1.83 21.04 7.88
C GLN A 124 2.78 19.86 8.12
N ALA A 125 3.22 19.17 7.06
CA ALA A 125 4.18 18.06 7.17
C ALA A 125 5.52 18.49 7.78
N ALA A 126 6.02 19.69 7.44
CA ALA A 126 7.25 20.25 8.03
C ALA A 126 7.10 20.56 9.53
N LYS A 127 5.90 20.95 9.99
CA LYS A 127 5.61 21.17 11.42
C LYS A 127 5.55 19.88 12.23
N GLU A 128 5.19 18.76 11.62
CA GLU A 128 5.14 17.45 12.29
C GLU A 128 6.53 16.79 12.43
N ILE A 129 7.55 17.28 11.70
CA ILE A 129 8.93 16.76 11.73
C ILE A 129 9.81 17.54 12.74
N ILE A 130 9.40 18.71 13.16
CA ILE A 130 10.07 19.56 14.13
C ILE A 130 9.48 19.35 15.53
#